data_355557a8cd5f0c06622d6e0f8310cf25
#
_entry.id   355557a8cd5f0c06622d6e0f8310cf25
#
_cell.length_a   1.000
_cell.length_b   1.000
_cell.length_c   1.000
_cell.angle_alpha   90.00
_cell.angle_beta   90.00
_cell.angle_gamma   90.00
#
_symmetry.space_group_name_H-M   'P 1'
#
loop_
_entity.id
_entity.type
_entity.pdbx_description
1 polymer ?
#
loop_
_entity_poly.entity_id
_entity_poly.type
_entity_poly.pdbx_seq_one_letter_code
_entity_poly.pdbx_strand_id
1 'polypeptide(L)'
;KAANITWEKSTQYNFGLDAEFLKGRLRMSMDAYLQRTSGLLYSTNLIATSGFTGRNANKGKVENKGLEFMVSGDILTGDFKWDMTANISRTWNKLKELDGVVDMEIKSSASYIHGGTYHALIVGKPVSAYYMYNMEGLYQRDNEVPEKLYAKGVRAGDVKYTDLNNDGDITDVDRMYTGKATPDFTGGITSNMSWKNFDLSVFCQFSVGGKILAAWRGCGGNEGTESLGYGGGQTFKIYSGGQLVARKAYFNNSKYASNHYWNGEGSSNEVPRPVLKNTFTGGFANYLPSTRYLEDASYFKFKTITLGYNIPK
;
A
#
# COMPACT_ATOMS: atom_id res chain seq x y z
N LYS A 1 -28.38 20.48 -7.42
CA LYS A 1 -29.14 19.55 -6.55
C LYS A 1 -28.73 18.14 -6.89
N ALA A 2 -28.29 17.34 -5.89
CA ALA A 2 -28.13 15.91 -6.04
C ALA A 2 -29.50 15.31 -6.32
N ALA A 3 -29.80 15.00 -7.57
CA ALA A 3 -31.04 14.34 -7.95
C ALA A 3 -30.89 12.84 -7.69
N ASN A 4 -31.81 12.28 -6.93
CA ASN A 4 -32.00 10.84 -6.77
C ASN A 4 -30.84 10.06 -6.10
N ILE A 5 -30.37 10.51 -4.95
CA ILE A 5 -29.55 9.66 -4.07
C ILE A 5 -30.44 8.58 -3.45
N THR A 6 -30.02 7.34 -3.57
CA THR A 6 -30.70 6.16 -3.02
C THR A 6 -29.75 5.39 -2.09
N TRP A 7 -30.26 4.35 -1.45
CA TRP A 7 -29.47 3.46 -0.60
C TRP A 7 -28.57 2.55 -1.42
N GLU A 8 -27.39 2.28 -0.90
CA GLU A 8 -26.55 1.20 -1.40
C GLU A 8 -27.22 -0.15 -1.15
N LYS A 9 -27.13 -1.07 -2.11
CA LYS A 9 -27.70 -2.42 -2.00
C LYS A 9 -26.58 -3.43 -1.95
N SER A 10 -26.55 -4.21 -0.87
CA SER A 10 -25.62 -5.32 -0.71
C SER A 10 -26.39 -6.63 -0.66
N THR A 11 -25.94 -7.60 -1.48
CA THR A 11 -26.46 -8.97 -1.50
C THR A 11 -25.30 -9.90 -1.18
N GLN A 12 -25.50 -10.81 -0.21
CA GLN A 12 -24.48 -11.74 0.22
C GLN A 12 -25.02 -13.17 0.19
N TYR A 13 -24.20 -14.08 -0.32
CA TYR A 13 -24.41 -15.52 -0.26
C TYR A 13 -23.29 -16.12 0.56
N ASN A 14 -23.64 -16.95 1.53
CA ASN A 14 -22.69 -17.64 2.41
C ASN A 14 -22.95 -19.15 2.31
N PHE A 15 -21.87 -19.90 2.33
CA PHE A 15 -21.86 -21.34 2.50
C PHE A 15 -20.86 -21.68 3.59
N GLY A 16 -21.33 -22.37 4.63
CA GLY A 16 -20.51 -22.84 5.74
C GLY A 16 -20.58 -24.35 5.88
N LEU A 17 -19.47 -24.95 6.28
CA LEU A 17 -19.33 -26.36 6.61
C LEU A 17 -18.53 -26.51 7.89
N ASP A 18 -19.17 -27.11 8.90
CA ASP A 18 -18.53 -27.52 10.14
C ASP A 18 -18.40 -29.03 10.18
N ALA A 19 -17.24 -29.50 10.58
CA ALA A 19 -16.96 -30.92 10.71
C ALA A 19 -16.19 -31.23 12.00
N GLU A 20 -16.55 -32.32 12.62
CA GLU A 20 -15.95 -32.80 13.83
C GLU A 20 -15.48 -34.25 13.66
N PHE A 21 -14.25 -34.55 14.05
CA PHE A 21 -13.62 -35.83 13.91
C PHE A 21 -12.99 -36.28 15.23
N LEU A 22 -12.63 -37.57 15.30
CA LEU A 22 -11.89 -38.12 16.44
C LEU A 22 -12.61 -37.89 17.79
N LYS A 23 -13.92 -38.04 17.84
CA LYS A 23 -14.76 -37.80 19.02
C LYS A 23 -14.63 -36.36 19.60
N GLY A 24 -14.61 -35.36 18.70
CA GLY A 24 -14.53 -33.97 19.08
C GLY A 24 -13.13 -33.39 19.23
N ARG A 25 -12.09 -34.23 19.11
CA ARG A 25 -10.70 -33.79 19.26
C ARG A 25 -10.20 -32.96 18.08
N LEU A 26 -10.76 -33.13 16.89
CA LEU A 26 -10.46 -32.35 15.70
C LEU A 26 -11.74 -31.72 15.19
N ARG A 27 -11.75 -30.38 15.16
CA ARG A 27 -12.86 -29.58 14.67
C ARG A 27 -12.36 -28.72 13.52
N MET A 28 -13.16 -28.64 12.46
CA MET A 28 -12.86 -27.87 11.26
C MET A 28 -14.08 -27.04 10.90
N SER A 29 -13.86 -25.80 10.49
CA SER A 29 -14.87 -24.93 9.92
C SER A 29 -14.34 -24.33 8.63
N MET A 30 -15.17 -24.30 7.62
CA MET A 30 -14.88 -23.67 6.33
C MET A 30 -16.07 -22.82 5.91
N ASP A 31 -15.80 -21.57 5.59
CA ASP A 31 -16.79 -20.63 5.10
C ASP A 31 -16.38 -20.08 3.74
N ALA A 32 -17.34 -19.96 2.84
CA ALA A 32 -17.19 -19.32 1.56
C ALA A 32 -18.29 -18.28 1.39
N TYR A 33 -17.93 -17.08 0.95
CA TYR A 33 -18.92 -16.03 0.71
C TYR A 33 -18.72 -15.32 -0.62
N LEU A 34 -19.83 -14.79 -1.13
CA LEU A 34 -19.89 -13.88 -2.26
C LEU A 34 -20.79 -12.71 -1.89
N GLN A 35 -20.21 -11.52 -1.83
CA GLN A 35 -20.93 -10.27 -1.57
C GLN A 35 -20.84 -9.36 -2.79
N ARG A 36 -21.99 -8.82 -3.21
CA ARG A 36 -22.08 -7.83 -4.27
C ARG A 36 -22.76 -6.59 -3.74
N THR A 37 -22.07 -5.47 -3.84
CA THR A 37 -22.62 -4.16 -3.47
C THR A 37 -22.76 -3.32 -4.72
N SER A 38 -23.93 -2.71 -4.90
CA SER A 38 -24.29 -1.87 -6.05
C SER A 38 -24.85 -0.54 -5.57
N GLY A 39 -24.79 0.46 -6.44
CA GLY A 39 -25.25 1.80 -6.10
C GLY A 39 -24.37 2.48 -5.04
N LEU A 40 -23.07 2.22 -5.08
CA LEU A 40 -22.11 2.87 -4.18
C LEU A 40 -22.23 4.38 -4.29
N LEU A 41 -22.32 5.04 -3.15
CA LEU A 41 -22.39 6.49 -3.08
C LEU A 41 -20.97 7.07 -3.10
N TYR A 42 -20.57 7.66 -4.20
CA TYR A 42 -19.29 8.37 -4.29
C TYR A 42 -19.37 9.64 -5.11
N SER A 43 -18.39 10.52 -4.91
CA SER A 43 -18.29 11.76 -5.66
C SER A 43 -17.61 11.51 -7.01
N THR A 44 -18.31 11.82 -8.09
CA THR A 44 -17.74 11.81 -9.44
C THR A 44 -17.33 13.22 -9.83
N ASN A 45 -16.17 13.35 -10.48
CA ASN A 45 -15.75 14.63 -11.05
C ASN A 45 -16.63 14.98 -12.24
N LEU A 46 -16.98 16.25 -12.35
CA LEU A 46 -17.72 16.77 -13.49
C LEU A 46 -16.80 17.58 -14.41
N ILE A 47 -17.15 17.65 -15.68
CA ILE A 47 -16.44 18.50 -16.64
C ILE A 47 -16.53 19.98 -16.21
N ALA A 48 -15.43 20.71 -16.37
CA ALA A 48 -15.33 22.11 -15.90
C ALA A 48 -16.43 23.02 -16.46
N THR A 49 -16.94 22.73 -17.66
CA THR A 49 -18.03 23.48 -18.30
C THR A 49 -19.37 23.35 -17.58
N SER A 50 -19.52 22.38 -16.66
CA SER A 50 -20.74 22.21 -15.85
C SER A 50 -20.90 23.26 -14.74
N GLY A 51 -19.87 24.03 -14.43
CA GLY A 51 -19.83 24.96 -13.30
C GLY A 51 -19.73 24.28 -11.91
N PHE A 52 -19.57 22.96 -11.86
CA PHE A 52 -19.41 22.20 -10.64
C PHE A 52 -18.18 21.31 -10.72
N THR A 53 -17.46 21.14 -9.61
CA THR A 53 -16.26 20.29 -9.54
C THR A 53 -16.61 18.80 -9.42
N GLY A 54 -17.76 18.49 -8.86
CA GLY A 54 -18.21 17.10 -8.68
C GLY A 54 -19.64 17.00 -8.19
N ARG A 55 -20.18 15.79 -8.22
CA ARG A 55 -21.47 15.46 -7.61
C ARG A 55 -21.42 14.07 -6.98
N ASN A 56 -22.19 13.88 -5.91
CA ASN A 56 -22.46 12.56 -5.37
C ASN A 56 -23.51 11.83 -6.22
N ALA A 57 -23.26 10.59 -6.53
CA ALA A 57 -24.18 9.72 -7.28
C ALA A 57 -24.07 8.28 -6.77
N ASN A 58 -25.19 7.55 -6.84
CA ASN A 58 -25.22 6.11 -6.56
C ASN A 58 -24.84 5.35 -7.84
N LYS A 59 -23.54 5.14 -7.99
CA LYS A 59 -22.97 4.43 -9.13
C LYS A 59 -21.89 3.48 -8.64
N GLY A 60 -21.53 2.55 -9.50
CA GLY A 60 -20.48 1.61 -9.18
C GLY A 60 -20.98 0.32 -8.54
N LYS A 61 -20.20 -0.74 -8.77
CA LYS A 61 -20.43 -2.07 -8.24
C LYS A 61 -19.12 -2.67 -7.77
N VAL A 62 -19.14 -3.25 -6.57
CA VAL A 62 -18.01 -3.97 -6.00
C VAL A 62 -18.42 -5.40 -5.68
N GLU A 63 -17.54 -6.33 -5.96
CA GLU A 63 -17.68 -7.73 -5.62
C GLU A 63 -16.56 -8.15 -4.66
N ASN A 64 -16.96 -8.75 -3.54
CA ASN A 64 -16.05 -9.39 -2.59
C ASN A 64 -16.35 -10.87 -2.56
N LYS A 65 -15.30 -11.69 -2.64
CA LYS A 65 -15.37 -13.15 -2.42
C LYS A 65 -14.40 -13.48 -1.31
N GLY A 66 -14.75 -14.46 -0.49
CA GLY A 66 -13.84 -14.90 0.54
C GLY A 66 -13.94 -16.40 0.78
N LEU A 67 -12.82 -16.94 1.24
CA LEU A 67 -12.71 -18.26 1.82
C LEU A 67 -12.06 -18.11 3.19
N GLU A 68 -12.68 -18.74 4.19
CA GLU A 68 -12.19 -18.77 5.55
C GLU A 68 -12.09 -20.23 5.98
N PHE A 69 -11.02 -20.59 6.62
CA PHE A 69 -10.78 -21.93 7.13
C PHE A 69 -10.24 -21.85 8.54
N MET A 70 -10.82 -22.64 9.42
CA MET A 70 -10.36 -22.79 10.79
C MET A 70 -10.21 -24.28 11.12
N VAL A 71 -9.15 -24.62 11.81
CA VAL A 71 -8.93 -25.94 12.38
C VAL A 71 -8.56 -25.80 13.85
N SER A 72 -9.18 -26.61 14.69
CA SER A 72 -8.89 -26.66 16.12
C SER A 72 -8.74 -28.12 16.53
N GLY A 73 -7.73 -28.41 17.32
CA GLY A 73 -7.44 -29.79 17.75
C GLY A 73 -6.84 -29.90 19.14
N ASP A 74 -7.33 -30.91 19.89
CA ASP A 74 -6.76 -31.34 21.14
C ASP A 74 -5.64 -32.34 20.83
N ILE A 75 -4.39 -31.85 20.76
CA ILE A 75 -3.22 -32.64 20.34
C ILE A 75 -2.83 -33.63 21.41
N LEU A 76 -2.74 -33.15 22.64
CA LEU A 76 -2.45 -33.99 23.82
C LEU A 76 -3.53 -33.74 24.90
N THR A 77 -4.00 -34.84 25.53
CA THR A 77 -5.12 -34.81 26.49
C THR A 77 -4.77 -35.48 27.83
N GLY A 78 -3.50 -35.86 28.05
CA GLY A 78 -3.01 -36.47 29.29
C GLY A 78 -2.69 -35.43 30.38
N ASP A 79 -1.68 -35.74 31.20
CA ASP A 79 -1.18 -34.85 32.26
C ASP A 79 -0.64 -33.53 31.67
N PHE A 80 0.00 -33.62 30.52
CA PHE A 80 0.31 -32.48 29.67
C PHE A 80 -0.83 -32.33 28.63
N LYS A 81 -1.55 -31.25 28.70
CA LYS A 81 -2.60 -30.90 27.72
C LYS A 81 -2.06 -29.91 26.75
N TRP A 82 -2.37 -30.11 25.47
CA TRP A 82 -2.00 -29.21 24.40
C TRP A 82 -3.13 -29.15 23.39
N ASP A 83 -3.70 -27.97 23.21
CA ASP A 83 -4.63 -27.66 22.14
C ASP A 83 -4.05 -26.59 21.21
N MET A 84 -4.47 -26.63 19.97
CA MET A 84 -4.07 -25.68 18.97
C MET A 84 -5.27 -25.30 18.08
N THR A 85 -5.39 -24.01 17.79
CA THR A 85 -6.33 -23.49 16.81
C THR A 85 -5.57 -22.66 15.78
N ALA A 86 -5.82 -22.93 14.51
CA ALA A 86 -5.28 -22.13 13.41
C ALA A 86 -6.42 -21.68 12.49
N ASN A 87 -6.34 -20.45 12.01
CA ASN A 87 -7.24 -19.94 11.00
C ASN A 87 -6.46 -19.27 9.87
N ILE A 88 -7.06 -19.30 8.67
CA ILE A 88 -6.57 -18.59 7.51
C ILE A 88 -7.78 -18.07 6.72
N SER A 89 -7.68 -16.86 6.25
CA SER A 89 -8.69 -16.26 5.38
C SER A 89 -8.06 -15.63 4.13
N ARG A 90 -8.81 -15.66 3.06
CA ARG A 90 -8.48 -14.97 1.81
C ARG A 90 -9.69 -14.24 1.28
N THR A 91 -9.52 -12.96 0.97
CA THR A 91 -10.56 -12.14 0.35
C THR A 91 -10.10 -11.63 -1.01
N TRP A 92 -10.94 -11.79 -2.02
CA TRP A 92 -10.76 -11.18 -3.33
C TRP A 92 -11.76 -10.04 -3.46
N ASN A 93 -11.24 -8.84 -3.60
CA ASN A 93 -12.01 -7.64 -3.87
C ASN A 93 -11.87 -7.26 -5.34
N LYS A 94 -12.96 -6.90 -5.99
CA LYS A 94 -12.97 -6.48 -7.40
C LYS A 94 -13.99 -5.38 -7.64
N LEU A 95 -13.52 -4.26 -8.17
CA LEU A 95 -14.38 -3.25 -8.73
C LEU A 95 -14.96 -3.77 -10.05
N LYS A 96 -16.27 -3.88 -10.14
CA LYS A 96 -16.97 -4.42 -11.32
C LYS A 96 -17.40 -3.35 -12.29
N GLU A 97 -17.76 -2.19 -11.77
CA GLU A 97 -18.28 -1.06 -12.55
C GLU A 97 -18.05 0.24 -11.76
N LEU A 98 -17.76 1.32 -12.44
CA LEU A 98 -17.78 2.66 -11.90
C LEU A 98 -19.14 3.32 -12.20
N ASP A 99 -19.18 4.26 -13.13
CA ASP A 99 -20.39 4.99 -13.46
C ASP A 99 -21.07 4.51 -14.75
N GLY A 100 -20.54 3.46 -15.36
CA GLY A 100 -20.99 2.91 -16.63
C GLY A 100 -20.46 3.64 -17.86
N VAL A 101 -19.62 4.66 -17.67
CA VAL A 101 -19.03 5.47 -18.76
C VAL A 101 -17.50 5.35 -18.76
N VAL A 102 -16.88 5.30 -17.57
CA VAL A 102 -15.42 5.23 -17.44
C VAL A 102 -15.00 3.92 -16.77
N ASP A 103 -13.89 3.38 -17.20
CA ASP A 103 -13.30 2.15 -16.64
C ASP A 103 -12.21 2.45 -15.59
N MET A 104 -11.81 3.70 -15.45
CA MET A 104 -10.81 4.12 -14.48
C MET A 104 -11.08 5.54 -13.99
N GLU A 105 -10.89 5.74 -12.70
CA GLU A 105 -10.91 7.05 -12.06
C GLU A 105 -9.69 7.22 -11.18
N ILE A 106 -8.85 8.19 -11.47
CA ILE A 106 -7.68 8.53 -10.66
C ILE A 106 -8.16 9.29 -9.41
N LYS A 107 -7.77 8.78 -8.23
CA LYS A 107 -8.06 9.44 -6.96
C LYS A 107 -6.85 10.27 -6.53
N SER A 108 -7.03 11.58 -6.46
CA SER A 108 -6.05 12.45 -5.85
C SER A 108 -5.97 12.15 -4.36
N SER A 109 -4.79 11.89 -3.86
CA SER A 109 -4.54 11.74 -2.43
C SER A 109 -3.79 12.96 -1.92
N ALA A 110 -3.96 13.29 -0.64
CA ALA A 110 -3.19 14.34 0.03
C ALA A 110 -1.69 14.01 -0.14
N SER A 111 -0.93 14.97 -0.63
CA SER A 111 0.41 14.77 -1.13
C SER A 111 1.44 14.68 -0.02
N TYR A 112 1.73 13.50 0.44
CA TYR A 112 2.95 13.22 1.17
C TYR A 112 4.11 12.87 0.21
N ILE A 113 3.81 12.40 -1.01
CA ILE A 113 4.78 12.17 -2.09
C ILE A 113 4.57 13.25 -3.15
N HIS A 114 5.64 13.82 -3.65
CA HIS A 114 5.60 14.85 -4.67
C HIS A 114 4.94 14.31 -5.95
N GLY A 115 3.95 15.04 -6.48
CA GLY A 115 3.18 14.61 -7.62
C GLY A 115 1.87 13.85 -7.31
N GLY A 116 1.58 13.61 -6.07
CA GLY A 116 0.28 13.46 -5.41
C GLY A 116 -0.70 12.36 -5.78
N THR A 117 -0.57 11.67 -6.89
CA THR A 117 -1.57 10.66 -7.28
C THR A 117 -0.95 9.27 -7.30
N TYR A 118 -1.40 8.40 -6.41
CA TYR A 118 -0.91 7.03 -6.31
C TYR A 118 -2.01 5.97 -6.14
N HIS A 119 -3.28 6.38 -6.21
CA HIS A 119 -4.44 5.48 -6.20
C HIS A 119 -5.33 5.70 -7.40
N ALA A 120 -5.92 4.63 -7.92
CA ALA A 120 -7.00 4.70 -8.88
C ALA A 120 -8.06 3.64 -8.61
N LEU A 121 -9.31 3.97 -8.91
CA LEU A 121 -10.38 3.00 -9.05
C LEU A 121 -10.34 2.48 -10.49
N ILE A 122 -10.00 1.20 -10.66
CA ILE A 122 -9.83 0.58 -11.98
C ILE A 122 -10.79 -0.59 -12.06
N VAL A 123 -11.67 -0.59 -13.05
CA VAL A 123 -12.59 -1.71 -13.29
C VAL A 123 -11.78 -2.98 -13.51
N GLY A 124 -12.16 -4.04 -12.82
CA GLY A 124 -11.43 -5.30 -12.85
C GLY A 124 -10.31 -5.46 -11.83
N LYS A 125 -9.89 -4.39 -11.13
CA LYS A 125 -8.88 -4.41 -10.07
C LYS A 125 -9.51 -4.22 -8.69
N PRO A 126 -8.78 -4.48 -7.59
CA PRO A 126 -9.24 -4.15 -6.24
C PRO A 126 -9.44 -2.64 -6.04
N VAL A 127 -10.38 -2.28 -5.16
CA VAL A 127 -10.64 -0.87 -4.81
C VAL A 127 -9.42 -0.19 -4.19
N SER A 128 -8.54 -0.96 -3.53
CA SER A 128 -7.27 -0.49 -2.93
C SER A 128 -6.09 -0.53 -3.91
N ALA A 129 -6.32 -0.29 -5.19
CA ALA A 129 -5.30 -0.36 -6.22
C ALA A 129 -4.32 0.82 -6.15
N TYR A 130 -3.03 0.53 -6.17
CA TYR A 130 -1.98 1.50 -6.43
C TYR A 130 -1.85 1.72 -7.94
N TYR A 131 -1.78 2.98 -8.34
CA TYR A 131 -1.62 3.41 -9.73
C TYR A 131 -0.50 4.43 -9.81
N MET A 132 0.68 3.99 -10.22
CA MET A 132 1.94 4.72 -10.09
C MET A 132 2.88 4.38 -11.23
N TYR A 133 3.99 5.10 -11.30
CA TYR A 133 5.10 4.72 -12.17
C TYR A 133 5.76 3.44 -11.62
N ASN A 134 6.19 2.57 -12.54
CA ASN A 134 7.02 1.44 -12.16
C ASN A 134 8.49 1.83 -12.27
N MET A 135 9.25 1.67 -11.18
CA MET A 135 10.69 1.88 -11.17
C MET A 135 11.38 0.57 -11.57
N GLU A 136 12.24 0.61 -12.58
CA GLU A 136 13.06 -0.51 -13.03
C GLU A 136 14.45 -0.52 -12.37
N GLY A 137 14.84 0.60 -11.78
CA GLY A 137 16.15 0.81 -11.18
C GLY A 137 16.68 2.20 -11.49
N LEU A 138 17.99 2.31 -11.68
CA LEU A 138 18.67 3.55 -12.03
C LEU A 138 19.40 3.38 -13.37
N TYR A 139 19.43 4.43 -14.18
CA TYR A 139 20.32 4.47 -15.35
C TYR A 139 21.76 4.36 -14.87
N GLN A 140 22.50 3.36 -15.35
CA GLN A 140 23.90 3.17 -14.94
C GLN A 140 24.87 3.98 -15.81
N ARG A 141 24.48 4.24 -17.06
CA ARG A 141 25.29 4.99 -18.03
C ARG A 141 24.43 6.00 -18.80
N ASP A 142 25.01 7.08 -19.24
CA ASP A 142 24.29 8.12 -20.00
C ASP A 142 23.74 7.62 -21.34
N ASN A 143 24.37 6.62 -21.95
CA ASN A 143 23.89 6.04 -23.20
C ASN A 143 22.66 5.13 -23.05
N GLU A 144 22.26 4.82 -21.85
CA GLU A 144 21.00 4.11 -21.53
C GLU A 144 19.81 5.08 -21.46
N VAL A 145 20.06 6.38 -21.32
CA VAL A 145 19.02 7.39 -21.17
C VAL A 145 18.42 7.73 -22.52
N PRO A 146 17.09 7.60 -22.71
CA PRO A 146 16.43 8.04 -23.94
C PRO A 146 16.74 9.51 -24.27
N GLU A 147 16.88 9.82 -25.54
CA GLU A 147 17.27 11.16 -26.01
C GLU A 147 16.37 12.28 -25.48
N LYS A 148 15.05 12.05 -25.46
CA LYS A 148 14.10 13.03 -24.90
C LYS A 148 14.32 13.30 -23.41
N LEU A 149 14.59 12.25 -22.64
CA LEU A 149 14.87 12.38 -21.21
C LEU A 149 16.25 13.01 -20.98
N TYR A 150 17.23 12.65 -21.80
CA TYR A 150 18.56 13.26 -21.74
C TYR A 150 18.50 14.77 -22.00
N ALA A 151 17.67 15.20 -22.98
CA ALA A 151 17.43 16.62 -23.25
C ALA A 151 16.76 17.34 -22.06
N LYS A 152 15.96 16.63 -21.23
CA LYS A 152 15.37 17.15 -20.01
C LYS A 152 16.32 17.23 -18.82
N GLY A 153 17.54 16.75 -18.96
CA GLY A 153 18.57 16.78 -17.92
C GLY A 153 18.76 15.46 -17.16
N VAL A 154 18.05 14.38 -17.56
CA VAL A 154 18.24 13.05 -16.99
C VAL A 154 19.60 12.49 -17.37
N ARG A 155 20.28 11.83 -16.44
CA ARG A 155 21.65 11.30 -16.60
C ARG A 155 21.78 9.96 -15.87
N ALA A 156 22.92 9.32 -16.03
CA ALA A 156 23.32 8.20 -15.21
C ALA A 156 23.15 8.52 -13.70
N GLY A 157 22.61 7.55 -12.95
CA GLY A 157 22.24 7.70 -11.55
C GLY A 157 20.84 8.23 -11.29
N ASP A 158 20.10 8.66 -12.31
CA ASP A 158 18.69 9.02 -12.17
C ASP A 158 17.78 7.81 -12.27
N VAL A 159 16.55 7.94 -11.73
CA VAL A 159 15.58 6.84 -11.72
C VAL A 159 15.15 6.47 -13.14
N LYS A 160 15.18 5.18 -13.44
CA LYS A 160 14.66 4.59 -14.65
C LYS A 160 13.22 4.11 -14.38
N TYR A 161 12.26 4.79 -14.99
CA TYR A 161 10.85 4.39 -14.99
C TYR A 161 10.50 3.62 -16.25
N THR A 162 9.51 2.74 -16.16
CA THR A 162 8.96 2.05 -17.32
C THR A 162 8.24 3.03 -18.24
N ASP A 163 8.67 3.10 -19.49
CA ASP A 163 8.00 3.81 -20.59
C ASP A 163 7.01 2.84 -21.24
N LEU A 164 5.72 2.99 -20.95
CA LEU A 164 4.67 2.05 -21.39
C LEU A 164 4.32 2.17 -22.87
N ASN A 165 4.39 3.39 -23.41
CA ASN A 165 4.04 3.67 -24.78
C ASN A 165 5.26 3.69 -25.72
N ASN A 166 6.47 3.53 -25.15
CA ASN A 166 7.76 3.54 -25.84
C ASN A 166 7.99 4.81 -26.67
N ASP A 167 7.55 5.97 -26.14
CA ASP A 167 7.76 7.25 -26.81
C ASP A 167 9.07 7.94 -26.42
N GLY A 168 9.84 7.35 -25.50
CA GLY A 168 11.12 7.84 -25.00
C GLY A 168 10.99 8.96 -23.98
N ASP A 169 9.80 9.15 -23.42
CA ASP A 169 9.51 10.14 -22.39
C ASP A 169 8.82 9.46 -21.19
N ILE A 170 8.71 10.16 -20.06
CA ILE A 170 7.96 9.69 -18.89
C ILE A 170 6.90 10.73 -18.56
N THR A 171 5.64 10.32 -18.70
CA THR A 171 4.46 11.17 -18.53
C THR A 171 3.36 10.43 -17.75
N ASP A 172 2.22 11.07 -17.53
CA ASP A 172 1.11 10.46 -16.78
C ASP A 172 0.54 9.19 -17.43
N VAL A 173 0.78 8.97 -18.73
CA VAL A 173 0.34 7.75 -19.45
C VAL A 173 1.17 6.52 -19.09
N ASP A 174 2.36 6.71 -18.50
CA ASP A 174 3.28 5.64 -18.09
C ASP A 174 2.97 5.11 -16.68
N ARG A 175 1.92 5.61 -16.05
CA ARG A 175 1.42 5.05 -14.79
C ARG A 175 0.67 3.75 -15.06
N MET A 176 0.83 2.80 -14.16
CA MET A 176 0.20 1.49 -14.26
C MET A 176 -0.29 0.98 -12.91
N TYR A 177 -1.10 -0.07 -12.94
CA TYR A 177 -1.45 -0.82 -11.74
C TYR A 177 -0.20 -1.52 -11.19
N THR A 178 0.22 -1.11 -9.99
CA THR A 178 1.46 -1.60 -9.36
C THR A 178 1.22 -2.49 -8.13
N GLY A 179 -0.02 -2.76 -7.81
CA GLY A 179 -0.39 -3.63 -6.69
C GLY A 179 -1.58 -3.11 -5.90
N LYS A 180 -1.82 -3.76 -4.78
CA LYS A 180 -2.97 -3.48 -3.88
C LYS A 180 -2.51 -3.38 -2.44
N ALA A 181 -3.25 -2.63 -1.61
CA ALA A 181 -2.97 -2.52 -0.18
C ALA A 181 -3.49 -3.73 0.63
N THR A 182 -4.52 -4.41 0.13
CA THR A 182 -5.11 -5.57 0.84
C THR A 182 -4.22 -6.80 0.73
N PRO A 183 -4.03 -7.56 1.83
CA PRO A 183 -3.26 -8.79 1.81
C PRO A 183 -3.93 -9.88 0.96
N ASP A 184 -3.15 -10.87 0.57
CA ASP A 184 -3.65 -12.08 -0.09
C ASP A 184 -4.21 -13.08 0.91
N PHE A 185 -3.53 -13.20 2.07
CA PHE A 185 -3.93 -14.07 3.16
C PHE A 185 -3.74 -13.38 4.50
N THR A 186 -4.63 -13.63 5.42
CA THR A 186 -4.48 -13.30 6.84
C THR A 186 -4.83 -14.49 7.69
N GLY A 187 -4.22 -14.59 8.87
CA GLY A 187 -4.55 -15.68 9.76
C GLY A 187 -3.87 -15.57 11.12
N GLY A 188 -4.15 -16.56 11.94
CA GLY A 188 -3.58 -16.65 13.27
C GLY A 188 -3.47 -18.10 13.73
N ILE A 189 -2.58 -18.29 14.69
CA ILE A 189 -2.38 -19.57 15.35
C ILE A 189 -2.36 -19.32 16.85
N THR A 190 -3.23 -20.01 17.57
CA THR A 190 -3.24 -20.05 19.03
C THR A 190 -2.82 -21.43 19.50
N SER A 191 -1.87 -21.50 20.40
CA SER A 191 -1.39 -22.73 21.03
C SER A 191 -1.50 -22.57 22.54
N ASN A 192 -2.28 -23.45 23.18
CA ASN A 192 -2.47 -23.47 24.62
C ASN A 192 -1.91 -24.79 25.16
N MET A 193 -1.09 -24.67 26.19
CA MET A 193 -0.45 -25.79 26.86
C MET A 193 -0.71 -25.68 28.36
N SER A 194 -1.01 -26.80 29.01
CA SER A 194 -1.10 -26.83 30.46
C SER A 194 -0.45 -28.07 31.02
N TRP A 195 0.30 -27.87 32.09
CA TRP A 195 0.98 -28.97 32.80
C TRP A 195 0.95 -28.69 34.30
N LYS A 196 0.32 -29.58 35.03
CA LYS A 196 0.09 -29.38 36.46
C LYS A 196 -0.56 -28.06 36.75
N ASN A 197 0.13 -27.14 37.39
CA ASN A 197 -0.35 -25.82 37.77
C ASN A 197 0.08 -24.69 36.80
N PHE A 198 0.80 -25.03 35.74
CA PHE A 198 1.27 -24.06 34.75
C PHE A 198 0.40 -24.07 33.51
N ASP A 199 0.09 -22.86 33.00
CA ASP A 199 -0.58 -22.63 31.74
C ASP A 199 0.30 -21.75 30.87
N LEU A 200 0.46 -22.10 29.59
CA LEU A 200 1.12 -21.29 28.58
C LEU A 200 0.19 -21.12 27.40
N SER A 201 -0.12 -19.88 27.04
CA SER A 201 -0.85 -19.54 25.82
C SER A 201 0.02 -18.68 24.92
N VAL A 202 0.12 -19.06 23.65
CA VAL A 202 0.86 -18.33 22.62
C VAL A 202 -0.06 -18.04 21.45
N PHE A 203 -0.22 -16.75 21.12
CA PHE A 203 -0.96 -16.32 19.95
C PHE A 203 -0.04 -15.64 18.94
N CYS A 204 -0.04 -16.19 17.73
CA CYS A 204 0.64 -15.64 16.56
C CYS A 204 -0.36 -15.12 15.55
N GLN A 205 -0.01 -14.05 14.88
CA GLN A 205 -0.79 -13.50 13.77
C GLN A 205 0.11 -13.29 12.55
N PHE A 206 -0.41 -13.56 11.37
CA PHE A 206 0.29 -13.30 10.12
C PHE A 206 -0.62 -12.62 9.09
N SER A 207 0.03 -11.89 8.23
CA SER A 207 -0.55 -11.33 7.01
C SER A 207 0.44 -11.52 5.88
N VAL A 208 0.00 -11.97 4.73
CA VAL A 208 0.85 -12.26 3.58
C VAL A 208 0.32 -11.51 2.37
N GLY A 209 1.23 -10.88 1.64
CA GLY A 209 0.87 -10.05 0.49
C GLY A 209 0.33 -8.67 0.90
N GLY A 210 -0.15 -7.94 -0.10
CA GLY A 210 -0.45 -6.53 0.04
C GLY A 210 0.81 -5.67 0.02
N LYS A 211 0.61 -4.40 -0.22
CA LYS A 211 1.70 -3.41 -0.23
C LYS A 211 1.34 -2.23 0.65
N ILE A 212 2.34 -1.63 1.27
CA ILE A 212 2.19 -0.40 2.05
C ILE A 212 3.01 0.70 1.39
N LEU A 213 2.41 1.89 1.31
CA LEU A 213 3.11 3.05 0.79
C LEU A 213 3.99 3.66 1.89
N ALA A 214 5.30 3.55 1.74
CA ALA A 214 6.28 4.19 2.60
C ALA A 214 6.40 5.69 2.23
N ALA A 215 5.33 6.45 2.42
CA ALA A 215 5.23 7.86 2.02
C ALA A 215 6.32 8.74 2.67
N TRP A 216 6.79 8.37 3.85
CA TRP A 216 7.87 9.03 4.56
C TRP A 216 9.21 8.98 3.81
N ARG A 217 9.44 8.00 2.95
CA ARG A 217 10.63 7.91 2.07
C ARG A 217 10.58 8.94 0.94
N GLY A 218 9.40 9.33 0.50
CA GLY A 218 9.16 10.26 -0.61
C GLY A 218 8.79 11.68 -0.21
N CYS A 219 8.60 11.94 1.08
CA CYS A 219 8.16 13.25 1.57
C CYS A 219 9.24 14.31 1.39
N GLY A 220 9.07 15.16 0.41
CA GLY A 220 9.91 16.34 0.17
C GLY A 220 9.76 17.48 1.19
N GLY A 221 9.22 17.21 2.38
CA GLY A 221 8.83 18.27 3.27
C GLY A 221 9.33 18.19 4.68
N ASN A 222 9.32 17.08 5.33
CA ASN A 222 9.41 17.12 6.77
C ASN A 222 10.39 16.19 7.46
N GLU A 223 10.90 15.13 6.88
CA GLU A 223 11.90 14.29 7.55
C GLU A 223 12.54 13.29 6.58
N GLY A 224 13.87 13.37 6.44
CA GLY A 224 14.71 12.30 5.95
C GLY A 224 14.31 11.69 4.60
N THR A 225 14.16 12.50 3.56
CA THR A 225 13.85 12.00 2.22
C THR A 225 14.99 11.16 1.67
N GLU A 226 14.67 9.99 1.13
CA GLU A 226 15.63 9.21 0.34
C GLU A 226 15.85 9.79 -1.07
N SER A 227 15.20 10.90 -1.39
CA SER A 227 15.53 11.72 -2.55
C SER A 227 16.61 12.73 -2.17
N LEU A 228 17.85 12.30 -2.27
CA LEU A 228 18.99 13.20 -2.13
C LEU A 228 18.84 14.38 -3.09
N GLY A 229 18.94 15.59 -2.55
CA GLY A 229 18.90 16.81 -3.35
C GLY A 229 17.53 17.44 -3.57
N TYR A 230 16.44 16.86 -3.08
CA TYR A 230 15.17 17.58 -3.04
C TYR A 230 15.20 18.59 -1.89
N GLY A 231 15.62 19.81 -2.20
CA GLY A 231 15.55 20.94 -1.30
C GLY A 231 14.12 21.45 -1.15
N GLY A 232 13.26 20.68 -0.50
CA GLY A 232 12.01 21.16 0.07
C GLY A 232 12.34 22.07 1.24
N GLY A 233 12.79 23.30 0.97
CA GLY A 233 13.05 24.27 2.03
C GLY A 233 11.75 24.75 2.60
N GLN A 234 11.48 24.50 3.87
CA GLN A 234 10.50 25.29 4.61
C GLN A 234 11.09 26.66 4.90
N THR A 235 10.30 27.68 4.64
CA THR A 235 10.64 29.02 5.07
C THR A 235 10.25 29.16 6.54
N PHE A 236 11.23 29.08 7.43
CA PHE A 236 11.01 29.40 8.83
C PHE A 236 11.01 30.92 9.01
N LYS A 237 10.01 31.43 9.72
CA LYS A 237 10.00 32.81 10.19
C LYS A 237 10.94 32.89 11.39
N ILE A 238 12.16 33.35 11.17
CA ILE A 238 13.12 33.59 12.24
C ILE A 238 13.24 35.10 12.44
N TYR A 239 13.06 35.57 13.67
CA TYR A 239 13.27 36.94 14.04
C TYR A 239 14.73 37.11 14.50
N SER A 240 15.48 37.98 13.88
CA SER A 240 16.81 38.39 14.31
C SER A 240 16.84 39.91 14.42
N GLY A 241 17.16 40.43 15.61
CA GLY A 241 17.17 41.87 15.89
C GLY A 241 15.78 42.55 15.74
N GLY A 242 14.69 41.80 16.02
CA GLY A 242 13.30 42.29 15.87
C GLY A 242 12.76 42.33 14.44
N GLN A 243 13.58 41.96 13.47
CA GLN A 243 13.18 41.87 12.07
C GLN A 243 12.93 40.40 11.62
N LEU A 244 11.90 40.21 10.81
CA LEU A 244 11.57 38.91 10.22
C LEU A 244 12.60 38.55 9.14
N VAL A 245 13.45 37.56 9.40
CA VAL A 245 14.40 37.03 8.44
C VAL A 245 13.83 35.68 7.92
N ALA A 246 13.37 35.64 6.67
CA ALA A 246 13.00 34.41 6.04
C ALA A 246 14.26 33.59 5.70
N ARG A 247 14.48 32.47 6.38
CA ARG A 247 15.57 31.53 6.05
C ARG A 247 14.94 30.24 5.48
N LYS A 248 15.47 29.77 4.35
CA LYS A 248 15.21 28.43 3.86
C LYS A 248 16.09 27.44 4.61
N ALA A 249 15.49 26.53 5.34
CA ALA A 249 16.22 25.39 5.87
C ALA A 249 16.01 24.20 4.93
N TYR A 250 17.08 23.48 4.63
CA TYR A 250 17.05 22.24 3.89
C TYR A 250 16.98 21.09 4.89
N PHE A 251 16.18 20.07 4.56
CA PHE A 251 16.09 18.88 5.40
C PHE A 251 17.28 17.97 5.17
N ASN A 252 17.71 17.29 6.22
CA ASN A 252 18.73 16.26 6.12
C ASN A 252 18.13 15.03 5.41
N ASN A 253 18.93 14.38 4.60
CA ASN A 253 18.59 13.08 4.04
C ASN A 253 18.61 11.99 5.13
N SER A 254 17.91 10.87 4.89
CA SER A 254 18.03 9.73 5.75
C SER A 254 19.46 9.19 5.75
N LYS A 255 19.88 8.59 6.87
CA LYS A 255 21.19 7.93 6.95
C LYS A 255 21.33 6.84 5.88
N TYR A 256 20.23 6.14 5.59
CA TYR A 256 20.20 5.13 4.55
C TYR A 256 20.53 5.73 3.18
N ALA A 257 19.80 6.76 2.76
CA ALA A 257 20.03 7.41 1.47
C ALA A 257 21.42 8.00 1.35
N SER A 258 21.95 8.61 2.44
CA SER A 258 23.30 9.18 2.46
C SER A 258 24.42 8.14 2.31
N ASN A 259 24.14 6.89 2.64
CA ASN A 259 25.13 5.81 2.55
C ASN A 259 24.95 4.91 1.30
N HIS A 260 23.82 5.01 0.59
CA HIS A 260 23.47 4.09 -0.51
C HIS A 260 23.15 4.79 -1.82
N TYR A 261 23.42 6.10 -1.93
CA TYR A 261 23.16 6.81 -3.18
C TYR A 261 24.10 6.37 -4.31
N TRP A 262 23.64 6.52 -5.53
CA TRP A 262 24.44 6.27 -6.71
C TRP A 262 25.55 7.32 -6.85
N ASN A 263 26.80 6.88 -6.88
CA ASN A 263 28.00 7.69 -7.04
C ASN A 263 28.92 7.21 -8.16
N GLY A 264 28.39 6.35 -9.04
CA GLY A 264 29.07 5.77 -10.18
C GLY A 264 28.43 4.45 -10.60
N GLU A 265 28.76 3.95 -11.78
CA GLU A 265 28.24 2.70 -12.33
C GLU A 265 28.38 1.54 -11.33
N GLY A 266 27.27 0.83 -11.08
CA GLY A 266 27.21 -0.32 -10.19
C GLY A 266 27.17 -0.01 -8.69
N SER A 267 27.27 1.26 -8.28
CA SER A 267 27.30 1.63 -6.86
C SER A 267 25.93 1.56 -6.18
N SER A 268 24.84 1.77 -6.90
CA SER A 268 23.47 1.64 -6.43
C SER A 268 22.52 1.40 -7.59
N ASN A 269 21.41 0.68 -7.32
CA ASN A 269 20.27 0.56 -8.24
C ASN A 269 18.95 0.95 -7.55
N GLU A 270 19.02 1.56 -6.38
CA GLU A 270 17.85 1.88 -5.53
C GLU A 270 17.77 3.38 -5.22
N VAL A 271 18.86 3.95 -4.70
CA VAL A 271 18.89 5.36 -4.30
C VAL A 271 19.57 6.19 -5.38
N PRO A 272 18.86 7.12 -6.03
CA PRO A 272 19.43 7.88 -7.15
C PRO A 272 20.55 8.82 -6.70
N ARG A 273 21.29 9.32 -7.69
CA ARG A 273 22.29 10.36 -7.45
C ARG A 273 21.68 11.61 -6.79
N PRO A 274 22.41 12.33 -5.95
CA PRO A 274 21.94 13.59 -5.41
C PRO A 274 21.80 14.65 -6.51
N VAL A 275 20.61 15.24 -6.61
CA VAL A 275 20.30 16.27 -7.60
C VAL A 275 19.82 17.50 -6.87
N LEU A 276 20.48 18.64 -7.11
CA LEU A 276 19.99 19.91 -6.61
C LEU A 276 18.70 20.29 -7.33
N LYS A 277 17.80 20.90 -6.58
CA LYS A 277 16.47 21.37 -6.92
C LYS A 277 16.23 21.66 -8.41
N ASN A 278 15.25 20.98 -8.98
CA ASN A 278 14.68 21.27 -10.32
C ASN A 278 15.69 21.34 -11.49
N THR A 279 16.65 20.43 -11.54
CA THR A 279 17.54 20.29 -12.70
C THR A 279 16.85 19.64 -13.90
N PHE A 280 15.67 19.02 -13.67
CA PHE A 280 14.87 18.39 -14.71
C PHE A 280 13.84 19.34 -15.28
N THR A 281 13.55 19.19 -16.57
CA THR A 281 12.46 19.91 -17.26
C THR A 281 11.35 18.94 -17.65
N GLY A 282 10.17 19.47 -18.00
CA GLY A 282 9.09 18.67 -18.57
C GLY A 282 8.49 17.59 -17.67
N GLY A 283 8.51 17.78 -16.35
CA GLY A 283 7.79 16.93 -15.41
C GLY A 283 8.52 15.69 -14.90
N PHE A 284 9.69 15.36 -15.44
CA PHE A 284 10.50 14.26 -14.89
C PHE A 284 11.05 14.60 -13.50
N ALA A 285 11.14 13.61 -12.63
CA ALA A 285 11.80 13.74 -11.33
C ALA A 285 12.14 12.37 -10.73
N ASN A 286 13.23 12.31 -9.96
CA ASN A 286 13.62 11.09 -9.23
C ASN A 286 12.68 10.69 -8.11
N TYR A 287 11.68 11.51 -7.79
CA TYR A 287 10.73 11.35 -6.71
C TYR A 287 9.27 11.22 -7.19
N LEU A 288 9.04 10.82 -8.44
CA LEU A 288 7.69 10.54 -8.93
C LEU A 288 7.04 9.42 -8.09
N PRO A 289 5.71 9.47 -7.89
CA PRO A 289 4.98 8.41 -7.20
C PRO A 289 5.20 7.07 -7.92
N SER A 290 5.96 6.20 -7.33
CA SER A 290 6.43 4.98 -8.00
C SER A 290 6.53 3.79 -7.05
N THR A 291 6.75 2.62 -7.64
CA THR A 291 6.98 1.37 -6.91
C THR A 291 8.16 1.42 -5.95
N ARG A 292 9.06 2.40 -6.09
CA ARG A 292 10.15 2.67 -5.16
C ARG A 292 9.67 2.87 -3.71
N TYR A 293 8.45 3.38 -3.55
CA TYR A 293 7.86 3.68 -2.25
C TYR A 293 6.85 2.63 -1.79
N LEU A 294 6.73 1.52 -2.52
CA LEU A 294 5.87 0.40 -2.14
C LEU A 294 6.70 -0.68 -1.46
N GLU A 295 6.41 -0.88 -0.19
CA GLU A 295 6.99 -1.95 0.62
C GLU A 295 6.04 -3.15 0.69
N ASP A 296 6.60 -4.34 0.91
CA ASP A 296 5.82 -5.54 1.22
C ASP A 296 5.20 -5.38 2.62
N ALA A 297 3.88 -5.60 2.71
CA ALA A 297 3.14 -5.49 3.97
C ALA A 297 3.02 -6.82 4.71
N SER A 298 3.71 -7.86 4.27
CA SER A 298 3.68 -9.18 4.90
C SER A 298 4.35 -9.16 6.27
N TYR A 299 3.76 -9.84 7.21
CA TYR A 299 4.36 -10.02 8.54
C TYR A 299 3.92 -11.31 9.19
N PHE A 300 4.75 -11.80 10.10
CA PHE A 300 4.44 -12.79 11.12
C PHE A 300 4.87 -12.24 12.48
N LYS A 301 3.96 -12.26 13.47
CA LYS A 301 4.28 -11.76 14.81
C LYS A 301 3.69 -12.63 15.92
N PHE A 302 4.45 -12.78 16.99
CA PHE A 302 3.93 -13.19 18.28
C PHE A 302 3.19 -12.00 18.90
N LYS A 303 1.88 -12.12 19.03
CA LYS A 303 1.05 -11.02 19.52
C LYS A 303 0.85 -11.07 21.02
N THR A 304 0.71 -12.27 21.53
CA THR A 304 0.50 -12.50 22.95
C THR A 304 1.21 -13.78 23.37
N ILE A 305 1.95 -13.73 24.49
CA ILE A 305 2.49 -14.86 25.19
C ILE A 305 2.10 -14.70 26.66
N THR A 306 1.33 -15.63 27.17
CA THR A 306 0.84 -15.60 28.57
C THR A 306 1.30 -16.85 29.29
N LEU A 307 1.99 -16.66 30.39
CA LEU A 307 2.35 -17.74 31.31
C LEU A 307 1.56 -17.55 32.61
N GLY A 308 0.80 -18.56 32.98
CA GLY A 308 0.02 -18.59 34.21
C GLY A 308 0.54 -19.66 35.16
N TYR A 309 0.37 -19.42 36.47
CA TYR A 309 0.59 -20.42 37.52
C TYR A 309 -0.55 -20.41 38.53
N ASN A 310 -1.22 -21.52 38.67
CA ASN A 310 -2.32 -21.73 39.64
C ASN A 310 -1.74 -22.13 40.98
N ILE A 311 -1.80 -21.26 41.97
CA ILE A 311 -1.30 -21.54 43.33
C ILE A 311 -2.20 -22.61 43.98
N PRO A 312 -1.69 -23.77 44.38
CA PRO A 312 -2.49 -24.78 45.10
C PRO A 312 -3.02 -24.19 46.40
N LYS A 313 -4.26 -24.54 46.73
CA LYS A 313 -4.85 -24.21 48.02
C LYS A 313 -4.26 -25.06 49.14
#